data_4a978f21b87679bcf84cec8d2e7ce3d8
#
_entry.id   4a978f21b87679bcf84cec8d2e7ce3d8
#
_cell.length_a   1.000
_cell.length_b   1.000
_cell.length_c   1.000
_cell.angle_alpha   90.00
_cell.angle_beta   90.00
_cell.angle_gamma   90.00
#
_symmetry.space_group_name_H-M   'P 1'
#
loop_
_entity.id
_entity.type
_entity.pdbx_description
1 polymer ?
#
loop_
_entity_poly.entity_id
_entity_poly.type
_entity_poly.pdbx_seq_one_letter_code
_entity_poly.pdbx_strand_id
1 'polypeptide(L)'
;LFVGMCRSVGIPARDVYGLRVAPSAFGYKELGGNSASLKGAQHCRAEVYLKAYGWVGMDPADVAKVMRQETPEWIKTPGNAIVAPVNKALFGGWEGNWMAYNVAHDVRLPNSAGPKLGFFMYPAAENATGRLDSYAPYDFKYQITAKELVA
;
A
#
# COMPACT_ATOMS: atom_id res chain seq x y z
N LEU A 1 4.82 8.27 6.94
CA LEU A 1 5.28 8.50 8.31
C LEU A 1 6.37 7.51 8.73
N PHE A 2 6.13 6.19 8.69
CA PHE A 2 7.08 5.15 9.12
C PHE A 2 8.44 5.26 8.41
N VAL A 3 8.44 5.34 7.08
CA VAL A 3 9.67 5.51 6.28
C VAL A 3 10.42 6.79 6.66
N GLY A 4 9.70 7.88 6.86
CA GLY A 4 10.31 9.15 7.31
C GLY A 4 10.95 9.03 8.70
N MET A 5 10.31 8.33 9.62
CA MET A 5 10.86 8.07 10.96
C MET A 5 12.12 7.20 10.90
N CYS A 6 12.12 6.14 10.09
CA CYS A 6 13.32 5.30 9.89
C CYS A 6 14.49 6.14 9.35
N ARG A 7 14.23 6.93 8.30
CA ARG A 7 15.25 7.80 7.69
C ARG A 7 15.79 8.85 8.65
N SER A 8 14.95 9.41 9.52
CA SER A 8 15.38 10.42 10.51
C SER A 8 16.39 9.91 11.54
N VAL A 9 16.42 8.59 11.76
CA VAL A 9 17.39 7.93 12.65
C VAL A 9 18.48 7.16 11.88
N GLY A 10 18.65 7.45 10.58
CA GLY A 10 19.71 6.88 9.76
C GLY A 10 19.46 5.47 9.22
N ILE A 11 18.24 4.95 9.34
CA ILE A 11 17.87 3.65 8.76
C ILE A 11 17.36 3.87 7.34
N PRO A 12 18.02 3.32 6.28
CA PRO A 12 17.49 3.40 4.93
C PRO A 12 16.13 2.70 4.84
N ALA A 13 15.14 3.39 4.31
CA ALA A 13 13.80 2.88 4.16
C ALA A 13 13.14 3.47 2.90
N ARG A 14 12.16 2.75 2.34
CA ARG A 14 11.40 3.19 1.17
C ARG A 14 9.95 2.76 1.24
N ASP A 15 9.08 3.53 0.63
CA ASP A 15 7.73 3.12 0.34
C ASP A 15 7.73 2.25 -0.93
N VAL A 16 6.92 1.21 -0.91
CA VAL A 16 6.68 0.33 -2.05
C VAL A 16 5.19 0.40 -2.37
N TYR A 17 4.87 0.80 -3.59
CA TYR A 17 3.50 0.98 -4.04
C TYR A 17 2.98 -0.27 -4.71
N GLY A 18 1.74 -0.60 -4.42
CA GLY A 18 1.15 -1.84 -4.90
C GLY A 18 -0.36 -1.90 -4.73
N LEU A 19 -0.90 -3.08 -4.94
CA LEU A 19 -2.32 -3.34 -5.03
C LEU A 19 -2.65 -4.65 -4.32
N ARG A 20 -3.66 -4.64 -3.44
CA ARG A 20 -4.21 -5.89 -2.90
C ARG A 20 -5.00 -6.60 -3.99
N VAL A 21 -4.64 -7.84 -4.28
CA VAL A 21 -5.19 -8.62 -5.41
C VAL A 21 -6.08 -9.79 -4.98
N ALA A 22 -6.05 -10.14 -3.69
CA ALA A 22 -6.80 -11.25 -3.13
C ALA A 22 -7.28 -10.92 -1.70
N PRO A 23 -8.23 -11.69 -1.13
CA PRO A 23 -8.59 -11.61 0.27
C PRO A 23 -7.40 -11.80 1.19
N SER A 24 -7.47 -11.25 2.40
CA SER A 24 -6.47 -11.45 3.45
C SER A 24 -6.54 -12.86 4.03
N ALA A 25 -5.40 -13.51 4.20
CA ALA A 25 -5.28 -14.79 4.90
C ALA A 25 -5.56 -14.68 6.42
N PHE A 26 -5.47 -13.47 6.98
CA PHE A 26 -5.90 -13.20 8.36
C PHE A 26 -7.43 -13.15 8.51
N GLY A 27 -8.19 -13.15 7.40
CA GLY A 27 -9.65 -13.06 7.40
C GLY A 27 -10.20 -11.65 7.60
N TYR A 28 -9.35 -10.64 7.69
CA TYR A 28 -9.77 -9.25 7.86
C TYR A 28 -10.11 -8.60 6.51
N LYS A 29 -11.33 -8.12 6.40
CA LYS A 29 -11.84 -7.50 5.17
C LYS A 29 -10.99 -6.32 4.70
N GLU A 30 -10.56 -5.49 5.64
CA GLU A 30 -9.82 -4.26 5.35
C GLU A 30 -8.38 -4.50 4.88
N LEU A 31 -7.86 -5.72 5.07
CA LEU A 31 -6.53 -6.13 4.60
C LEU A 31 -6.57 -6.81 3.24
N GLY A 32 -7.76 -7.08 2.69
CA GLY A 32 -7.95 -7.80 1.44
C GLY A 32 -8.26 -6.91 0.24
N GLY A 33 -8.27 -7.53 -0.93
CA GLY A 33 -8.77 -6.99 -2.19
C GLY A 33 -9.79 -7.93 -2.83
N ASN A 34 -10.74 -7.37 -3.57
CA ASN A 34 -11.67 -8.12 -4.41
C ASN A 34 -11.14 -8.13 -5.84
N SER A 35 -10.67 -9.27 -6.34
CA SER A 35 -10.04 -9.42 -7.65
C SER A 35 -10.91 -8.96 -8.84
N ALA A 36 -12.23 -9.00 -8.69
CA ALA A 36 -13.16 -8.51 -9.71
C ALA A 36 -13.24 -6.98 -9.78
N SER A 37 -12.87 -6.27 -8.70
CA SER A 37 -12.88 -4.81 -8.64
C SER A 37 -11.85 -4.32 -7.63
N LEU A 38 -10.69 -3.95 -8.14
CA LEU A 38 -9.56 -3.49 -7.34
C LEU A 38 -9.43 -1.95 -7.29
N LYS A 39 -10.43 -1.22 -7.79
CA LYS A 39 -10.48 0.21 -7.58
C LYS A 39 -10.59 0.51 -6.09
N GLY A 40 -9.61 1.25 -5.54
CA GLY A 40 -9.52 1.50 -4.10
C GLY A 40 -8.75 0.44 -3.30
N ALA A 41 -8.22 -0.61 -3.96
CA ALA A 41 -7.35 -1.61 -3.32
C ALA A 41 -5.86 -1.25 -3.32
N GLN A 42 -5.53 -0.05 -3.79
CA GLN A 42 -4.16 0.47 -3.73
C GLN A 42 -3.69 0.55 -2.28
N HIS A 43 -2.49 0.08 -2.03
CA HIS A 43 -1.88 0.05 -0.72
C HIS A 43 -0.37 0.17 -0.84
N CYS A 44 0.22 1.09 -0.09
CA CYS A 44 1.66 1.17 0.04
C CYS A 44 2.12 0.35 1.24
N ARG A 45 3.25 -0.31 1.07
CA ARG A 45 4.00 -0.99 2.13
C ARG A 45 5.36 -0.34 2.29
N ALA A 46 6.10 -0.70 3.30
CA ALA A 46 7.42 -0.17 3.53
C ALA A 46 8.47 -1.27 3.46
N GLU A 47 9.68 -0.88 3.11
CA GLU A 47 10.88 -1.69 3.34
C GLU A 47 11.90 -0.88 4.11
N VAL A 48 12.61 -1.56 5.00
CA VAL A 48 13.78 -1.04 5.70
C VAL A 48 15.01 -1.86 5.34
N TYR A 49 16.16 -1.21 5.19
CA TYR A 49 17.41 -1.91 4.92
C TYR A 49 18.13 -2.22 6.23
N LEU A 50 18.32 -3.51 6.48
CA LEU A 50 19.07 -4.01 7.62
C LEU A 50 20.36 -4.67 7.12
N LYS A 51 21.52 -4.25 7.63
CA LYS A 51 22.83 -4.68 7.12
C LYS A 51 22.98 -6.20 7.01
N ALA A 52 22.41 -6.97 7.94
CA ALA A 52 22.52 -8.43 7.94
C ALA A 52 21.48 -9.13 7.04
N TYR A 53 20.40 -8.44 6.64
CA TYR A 53 19.24 -9.06 5.97
C TYR A 53 18.87 -8.43 4.62
N GLY A 54 19.47 -7.26 4.30
CA GLY A 54 19.07 -6.49 3.12
C GLY A 54 17.75 -5.75 3.34
N TRP A 55 16.94 -5.64 2.31
CA TRP A 55 15.62 -5.01 2.37
C TRP A 55 14.61 -5.95 3.03
N VAL A 56 13.99 -5.48 4.10
CA VAL A 56 13.04 -6.22 4.94
C VAL A 56 11.69 -5.53 4.89
N GLY A 57 10.64 -6.30 4.61
CA GLY A 57 9.28 -5.80 4.49
C GLY A 57 8.68 -5.39 5.84
N MET A 58 7.88 -4.33 5.82
CA MET A 58 7.14 -3.81 6.97
C MET A 58 5.77 -3.29 6.52
N ASP A 59 4.72 -3.56 7.28
CA ASP A 59 3.40 -3.00 7.01
C ASP A 59 2.70 -2.49 8.30
N PRO A 60 3.20 -1.41 8.88
CA PRO A 60 2.58 -0.82 10.06
C PRO A 60 1.19 -0.24 9.80
N ALA A 61 0.85 0.03 8.54
CA ALA A 61 -0.46 0.56 8.18
C ALA A 61 -1.55 -0.50 8.33
N ASP A 62 -1.31 -1.74 7.91
CA ASP A 62 -2.28 -2.82 8.08
C ASP A 62 -2.41 -3.23 9.55
N VAL A 63 -1.34 -3.21 10.33
CA VAL A 63 -1.44 -3.36 11.79
C VAL A 63 -2.36 -2.30 12.40
N ALA A 64 -2.17 -1.03 12.01
CA ALA A 64 -3.00 0.07 12.49
C ALA A 64 -4.47 -0.04 12.03
N LYS A 65 -4.73 -0.59 10.83
CA LYS A 65 -6.09 -0.86 10.35
C LYS A 65 -6.80 -1.88 11.25
N VAL A 66 -6.15 -3.00 11.57
CA VAL A 66 -6.71 -4.02 12.48
C VAL A 66 -7.01 -3.39 13.83
N MET A 67 -6.10 -2.59 14.38
CA MET A 67 -6.32 -1.91 15.67
C MET A 67 -7.55 -0.98 15.65
N ARG A 68 -7.92 -0.43 14.50
CA ARG A 68 -8.94 0.62 14.39
C ARG A 68 -10.28 0.14 13.86
N GLN A 69 -10.32 -0.93 13.09
CA GLN A 69 -11.46 -1.26 12.23
C GLN A 69 -12.06 -2.65 12.52
N GLU A 70 -11.33 -3.54 13.20
CA GLU A 70 -11.80 -4.90 13.44
C GLU A 70 -12.67 -5.04 14.70
N THR A 71 -12.71 -4.02 15.54
CA THR A 71 -13.60 -3.95 16.71
C THR A 71 -14.28 -2.58 16.77
N PRO A 72 -15.47 -2.48 17.42
CA PRO A 72 -16.14 -1.17 17.61
C PRO A 72 -15.25 -0.17 18.36
N GLU A 73 -14.43 -0.65 19.28
CA GLU A 73 -13.51 0.19 20.04
C GLU A 73 -12.09 0.07 19.49
N TRP A 74 -11.38 1.17 19.49
CA TRP A 74 -9.98 1.18 19.09
C TRP A 74 -9.11 0.37 20.03
N ILE A 75 -8.47 -0.68 19.53
CA ILE A 75 -7.43 -1.45 20.24
C ILE A 75 -6.18 -0.58 20.38
N LYS A 76 -5.74 -0.35 21.63
CA LYS A 76 -4.64 0.59 21.93
C LYS A 76 -3.24 -0.03 21.89
N THR A 77 -3.13 -1.35 21.80
CA THR A 77 -1.85 -2.05 21.83
C THR A 77 -1.75 -3.12 20.75
N PRO A 78 -0.62 -3.21 20.04
CA PRO A 78 -0.39 -4.28 19.07
C PRO A 78 -0.23 -5.67 19.71
N GLY A 79 -0.06 -5.75 21.04
CA GLY A 79 -0.03 -7.02 21.78
C GLY A 79 -1.40 -7.63 22.07
N ASN A 80 -2.50 -6.96 21.74
CA ASN A 80 -3.84 -7.53 21.85
C ASN A 80 -3.96 -8.80 20.98
N ALA A 81 -4.71 -9.81 21.45
CA ALA A 81 -4.83 -11.12 20.78
C ALA A 81 -5.34 -11.03 19.32
N ILE A 82 -6.15 -10.02 19.00
CA ILE A 82 -6.65 -9.78 17.63
C ILE A 82 -5.53 -9.22 16.72
N VAL A 83 -4.69 -8.35 17.25
CA VAL A 83 -3.68 -7.61 16.48
C VAL A 83 -2.34 -8.35 16.45
N ALA A 84 -1.97 -9.05 17.50
CA ALA A 84 -0.65 -9.64 17.67
C ALA A 84 -0.21 -10.56 16.51
N PRO A 85 -1.06 -11.44 15.96
CA PRO A 85 -0.68 -12.27 14.80
C PRO A 85 -0.30 -11.44 13.59
N VAL A 86 -1.08 -10.40 13.28
CA VAL A 86 -0.83 -9.49 12.15
C VAL A 86 0.44 -8.69 12.40
N ASN A 87 0.60 -8.13 13.59
CA ASN A 87 1.80 -7.37 13.94
C ASN A 87 3.08 -8.22 13.84
N LYS A 88 3.02 -9.46 14.29
CA LYS A 88 4.15 -10.41 14.19
C LYS A 88 4.50 -10.71 12.73
N ALA A 89 3.51 -10.92 11.88
CA ALA A 89 3.73 -11.27 10.47
C ALA A 89 4.19 -10.08 9.63
N LEU A 90 3.69 -8.88 9.92
CA LEU A 90 3.94 -7.67 9.13
C LEU A 90 5.10 -6.80 9.66
N PHE A 91 5.76 -7.25 10.71
CA PHE A 91 7.04 -6.72 11.18
C PHE A 91 8.17 -7.68 10.75
N GLY A 92 8.67 -7.48 9.55
CA GLY A 92 9.67 -8.34 8.93
C GLY A 92 9.17 -9.10 7.70
N GLY A 93 7.95 -8.81 7.24
CA GLY A 93 7.34 -9.43 6.07
C GLY A 93 6.13 -8.68 5.54
N TRP A 94 5.57 -9.23 4.48
CA TRP A 94 4.33 -8.78 3.86
C TRP A 94 3.37 -9.95 3.67
N GLU A 95 2.08 -9.67 3.69
CA GLU A 95 1.07 -10.64 3.30
C GLU A 95 1.11 -10.87 1.79
N GLY A 96 0.97 -12.14 1.35
CA GLY A 96 1.10 -12.55 -0.05
C GLY A 96 -0.06 -12.14 -0.97
N ASN A 97 -1.10 -11.53 -0.46
CA ASN A 97 -2.27 -11.06 -1.20
C ASN A 97 -2.07 -9.71 -1.92
N TRP A 98 -0.86 -9.25 -2.06
CA TRP A 98 -0.52 -7.92 -2.56
C TRP A 98 0.58 -7.99 -3.62
N MET A 99 0.42 -7.21 -4.68
CA MET A 99 1.37 -7.10 -5.78
C MET A 99 2.03 -5.73 -5.77
N ALA A 100 3.35 -5.69 -5.60
CA ALA A 100 4.15 -4.49 -5.78
C ALA A 100 4.28 -4.13 -7.26
N TYR A 101 4.31 -2.85 -7.59
CA TYR A 101 4.58 -2.41 -8.95
C TYR A 101 5.65 -1.32 -9.07
N ASN A 102 5.90 -0.50 -8.07
CA ASN A 102 7.03 0.44 -8.08
C ASN A 102 7.39 0.98 -6.69
N VAL A 103 8.53 1.67 -6.63
CA VAL A 103 9.02 2.46 -5.49
C VAL A 103 9.24 3.93 -5.90
N ALA A 104 8.59 4.36 -6.95
CA ALA A 104 8.88 5.61 -7.64
C ALA A 104 8.27 6.82 -6.92
N HIS A 105 9.06 7.86 -6.81
CA HIS A 105 8.65 9.19 -6.38
C HIS A 105 9.28 10.25 -7.29
N ASP A 106 8.74 11.46 -7.27
CA ASP A 106 9.16 12.57 -8.14
C ASP A 106 9.10 12.23 -9.64
N VAL A 107 8.05 11.47 -10.03
CA VAL A 107 7.89 10.94 -11.39
C VAL A 107 7.40 12.03 -12.33
N ARG A 108 8.14 12.27 -13.41
CA ARG A 108 7.67 13.07 -14.54
C ARG A 108 7.01 12.14 -15.57
N LEU A 109 5.73 12.33 -15.81
CA LEU A 109 5.03 11.59 -16.86
C LEU A 109 5.47 12.07 -18.24
N PRO A 110 5.59 11.18 -19.24
CA PRO A 110 5.86 11.57 -20.62
C PRO A 110 4.80 12.55 -21.13
N ASN A 111 5.25 13.61 -21.80
CA ASN A 111 4.40 14.64 -22.40
C ASN A 111 3.46 15.39 -21.43
N SER A 112 3.65 15.24 -20.12
CA SER A 112 2.87 15.95 -19.12
C SER A 112 3.31 17.41 -19.01
N ALA A 113 2.36 18.34 -19.03
CA ALA A 113 2.55 19.74 -18.69
C ALA A 113 2.46 20.01 -17.19
N GLY A 114 1.91 19.06 -16.43
CA GLY A 114 1.72 19.18 -14.99
C GLY A 114 3.01 18.97 -14.16
N PRO A 115 2.95 19.23 -12.85
CA PRO A 115 4.08 18.99 -11.97
C PRO A 115 4.41 17.50 -11.88
N LYS A 116 5.61 17.18 -11.39
CA LYS A 116 5.98 15.80 -11.06
C LYS A 116 4.98 15.19 -10.08
N LEU A 117 4.72 13.89 -10.22
CA LEU A 117 4.01 13.11 -9.23
C LEU A 117 4.92 12.89 -8.03
N GLY A 118 4.47 13.23 -6.82
CA GLY A 118 5.24 12.99 -5.61
C GLY A 118 5.44 11.50 -5.33
N PHE A 119 4.47 10.67 -5.74
CA PHE A 119 4.53 9.20 -5.71
C PHE A 119 3.65 8.63 -6.82
N PHE A 120 3.83 7.37 -7.18
CA PHE A 120 3.10 6.76 -8.29
C PHE A 120 2.38 5.47 -7.85
N MET A 121 1.31 5.63 -7.08
CA MET A 121 0.47 4.52 -6.59
C MET A 121 -0.85 4.41 -7.35
N TYR A 122 -1.39 5.52 -7.86
CA TYR A 122 -2.67 5.56 -8.56
C TYR A 122 -2.47 5.76 -10.06
N PRO A 123 -3.42 5.32 -10.90
CA PRO A 123 -3.43 5.72 -12.30
C PRO A 123 -3.38 7.24 -12.43
N ALA A 124 -2.60 7.73 -13.38
CA ALA A 124 -2.49 9.15 -13.66
C ALA A 124 -2.87 9.42 -15.11
N ALA A 125 -3.67 10.46 -15.33
CA ALA A 125 -4.05 10.95 -16.64
C ALA A 125 -4.08 12.47 -16.67
N GLU A 126 -3.92 13.03 -17.87
CA GLU A 126 -3.93 14.46 -18.10
C GLU A 126 -4.63 14.73 -19.43
N ASN A 127 -5.41 15.79 -19.49
CA ASN A 127 -6.08 16.27 -20.70
C ASN A 127 -5.76 17.75 -20.92
N ALA A 128 -6.43 18.40 -21.87
CA ALA A 128 -6.21 19.80 -22.22
C ALA A 128 -6.50 20.79 -21.04
N THR A 129 -7.29 20.38 -20.05
CA THR A 129 -7.60 21.20 -18.87
C THR A 129 -6.68 20.96 -17.70
N GLY A 130 -5.83 19.93 -17.76
CA GLY A 130 -4.86 19.59 -16.72
C GLY A 130 -4.95 18.13 -16.26
N ARG A 131 -4.38 17.86 -15.08
CA ARG A 131 -4.34 16.53 -14.49
C ARG A 131 -5.70 16.13 -13.94
N LEU A 132 -6.13 14.92 -14.28
CA LEU A 132 -7.34 14.33 -13.75
C LEU A 132 -7.09 13.73 -12.35
N ASP A 133 -8.07 13.85 -11.46
CA ASP A 133 -8.02 13.27 -10.13
C ASP A 133 -8.54 11.82 -10.16
N SER A 134 -7.68 10.86 -9.88
CA SER A 134 -8.04 9.43 -9.82
C SER A 134 -9.02 9.09 -8.68
N TYR A 135 -9.20 9.98 -7.71
CA TYR A 135 -10.20 9.87 -6.66
C TYR A 135 -11.58 10.44 -7.06
N ALA A 136 -11.63 11.23 -8.14
CA ALA A 136 -12.87 11.79 -8.64
C ALA A 136 -13.54 10.85 -9.65
N PRO A 137 -14.52 10.02 -9.27
CA PRO A 137 -15.06 8.96 -10.13
C PRO A 137 -15.84 9.49 -11.33
N TYR A 138 -16.19 10.76 -11.34
CA TYR A 138 -16.89 11.39 -12.45
C TYR A 138 -15.92 11.97 -13.50
N ASP A 139 -14.72 12.35 -13.07
CA ASP A 139 -13.71 12.98 -13.92
C ASP A 139 -12.71 11.97 -14.48
N PHE A 140 -12.35 10.97 -13.68
CA PHE A 140 -11.41 9.94 -14.08
C PHE A 140 -11.94 8.53 -13.76
N LYS A 141 -12.49 7.88 -14.79
CA LYS A 141 -12.99 6.50 -14.69
C LYS A 141 -11.91 5.51 -15.08
N TYR A 142 -11.64 4.54 -14.23
CA TYR A 142 -10.78 3.40 -14.51
C TYR A 142 -11.28 2.15 -13.81
N GLN A 143 -10.87 0.99 -14.30
CA GLN A 143 -11.15 -0.30 -13.69
C GLN A 143 -9.84 -1.08 -13.61
N ILE A 144 -9.64 -1.75 -12.47
CA ILE A 144 -8.54 -2.68 -12.27
C ILE A 144 -9.14 -4.01 -11.83
N THR A 145 -8.70 -5.09 -12.47
CA THR A 145 -9.05 -6.46 -12.12
C THR A 145 -7.79 -7.30 -12.02
N ALA A 146 -7.83 -8.37 -11.24
CA ALA A 146 -6.76 -9.35 -11.20
C ALA A 146 -7.31 -10.75 -11.51
N LYS A 147 -6.52 -11.56 -12.20
CA LYS A 147 -6.81 -12.97 -12.47
C LYS A 147 -5.60 -13.79 -12.07
N GLU A 148 -5.83 -14.78 -11.24
CA GLU A 148 -4.81 -15.77 -10.92
C GLU A 148 -4.51 -16.62 -12.17
N LEU A 149 -3.24 -16.76 -12.47
CA LEU A 149 -2.78 -17.67 -13.52
C LEU A 149 -2.38 -18.97 -12.83
N VAL A 150 -3.16 -20.01 -13.06
CA VAL A 150 -2.83 -21.37 -12.61
C VAL A 150 -1.85 -21.94 -13.65
N ALA A 151 -0.67 -22.35 -13.17
CA ALA A 151 0.36 -23.01 -13.99
C ALA A 151 -0.05 -24.46 -14.29
#